data_69e7cb91d4dfb25ae091c03090417f96
#
_entry.id   69e7cb91d4dfb25ae091c03090417f96
#
_cell.length_a   1.000
_cell.length_b   1.000
_cell.length_c   1.000
_cell.angle_alpha   90.00
_cell.angle_beta   90.00
_cell.angle_gamma   90.00
#
_symmetry.space_group_name_H-M   'P 1'
#
loop_
_entity.id
_entity.type
_entity.pdbx_description
1 polymer ?
#
loop_
_entity_poly.entity_id
_entity_poly.type
_entity_poly.pdbx_seq_one_letter_code
_entity_poly.pdbx_strand_id
1 'polypeptide(L)'
;MHDRPRSDITNRERERVIMVSDPPFNIGYHYNTYKDKMSDSEYFTTLSTIFSQTPSVVIHYPESLYKLSYHMKKFPEKVCSWVYNSNTPKQHRDIAYFGVVPDFNQVRQPYKNPNDKRIQERIRNGSKGGRLYDWWNVNQVKNVSKTKCKHPCQMPVEVMRNVVGVLPMDSIIIDPFMGTGTTGVAVIEMNREQGAKRKFIGIELDEEYFDIAKQRLIESINKGL
;
A
#
# COMPACT_ATOMS: atom_id res chain seq x y z
N MET A 1 34.49 37.65 4.42
CA MET A 1 34.22 36.36 5.11
C MET A 1 32.76 36.39 5.53
N HIS A 2 31.89 35.73 4.79
CA HIS A 2 30.47 35.64 5.14
C HIS A 2 30.22 34.16 5.55
N ASP A 3 30.01 34.02 6.85
CA ASP A 3 29.53 32.76 7.42
C ASP A 3 28.13 32.46 6.88
N ARG A 4 27.99 31.36 6.14
CA ARG A 4 26.69 30.75 5.81
C ARG A 4 26.24 29.93 7.01
N PRO A 5 25.00 30.05 7.48
CA PRO A 5 24.54 29.26 8.60
C PRO A 5 24.42 27.78 8.23
N ARG A 6 25.00 26.92 9.09
CA ARG A 6 24.97 25.45 9.03
C ARG A 6 23.61 24.86 9.42
N SER A 7 22.46 25.38 8.94
CA SER A 7 21.14 24.91 9.37
C SER A 7 20.42 23.94 8.42
N ASP A 8 21.02 23.60 7.25
CA ASP A 8 20.30 22.83 6.23
C ASP A 8 20.63 21.32 6.17
N ILE A 9 21.49 20.81 7.08
CA ILE A 9 21.88 19.39 7.04
C ILE A 9 20.94 18.49 7.86
N THR A 10 20.13 19.04 8.78
CA THR A 10 19.35 18.24 9.73
C THR A 10 17.99 17.74 9.23
N ASN A 11 17.51 18.20 8.07
CA ASN A 11 16.19 17.79 7.53
C ASN A 11 16.24 16.69 6.47
N ARG A 12 17.41 16.29 5.97
CA ARG A 12 17.57 15.25 4.93
C ARG A 12 17.74 13.83 5.46
N GLU A 13 18.04 13.65 6.74
CA GLU A 13 18.34 12.34 7.33
C GLU A 13 17.25 11.78 8.25
N ARG A 14 16.11 12.44 8.41
CA ARG A 14 14.98 11.81 9.10
C ARG A 14 14.39 10.75 8.18
N GLU A 15 14.58 9.48 8.54
CA GLU A 15 13.92 8.34 7.90
C GLU A 15 12.43 8.69 7.72
N ARG A 16 11.94 8.65 6.48
CA ARG A 16 10.55 8.99 6.17
C ARG A 16 9.66 7.83 6.58
N VAL A 17 9.03 7.95 7.72
CA VAL A 17 8.04 6.97 8.19
C VAL A 17 6.73 7.21 7.45
N ILE A 18 6.16 6.15 6.86
CA ILE A 18 4.88 6.17 6.14
C ILE A 18 4.06 4.97 6.62
N MET A 19 2.85 5.21 7.08
CA MET A 19 1.91 4.13 7.34
C MET A 19 1.25 3.69 6.04
N VAL A 20 1.15 2.39 5.81
CA VAL A 20 0.45 1.80 4.65
C VAL A 20 -0.42 0.68 5.15
N SER A 21 -1.73 0.78 4.98
CA SER A 21 -2.61 -0.23 5.53
C SER A 21 -3.95 -0.38 4.81
N ASP A 22 -4.48 -1.61 4.87
CA ASP A 22 -5.85 -2.02 4.58
C ASP A 22 -6.50 -2.40 5.93
N PRO A 23 -6.99 -1.42 6.73
CA PRO A 23 -7.51 -1.69 8.07
C PRO A 23 -8.79 -2.52 8.02
N PRO A 24 -9.22 -3.18 9.11
CA PRO A 24 -10.53 -3.78 9.21
C PRO A 24 -11.63 -2.77 8.87
N PHE A 25 -12.68 -3.18 8.12
CA PHE A 25 -13.63 -2.25 7.48
C PHE A 25 -14.86 -1.90 8.31
N ASN A 26 -14.96 -2.43 9.51
CA ASN A 26 -16.10 -2.24 10.41
C ASN A 26 -17.45 -2.69 9.80
N ILE A 27 -17.41 -3.78 9.05
CA ILE A 27 -18.59 -4.35 8.36
C ILE A 27 -19.12 -5.62 9.04
N GLY A 28 -18.65 -5.92 10.25
CA GLY A 28 -19.02 -7.11 11.02
C GLY A 28 -18.35 -8.39 10.53
N TYR A 29 -17.15 -8.28 9.99
CA TYR A 29 -16.40 -9.45 9.55
C TYR A 29 -15.91 -10.28 10.74
N HIS A 30 -15.90 -11.61 10.59
CA HIS A 30 -15.44 -12.53 11.64
C HIS A 30 -13.92 -12.72 11.54
N TYR A 31 -13.17 -11.99 12.37
CA TYR A 31 -11.76 -12.25 12.67
C TYR A 31 -11.64 -13.12 13.93
N ASN A 32 -10.52 -13.84 14.08
CA ASN A 32 -10.34 -14.74 15.22
C ASN A 32 -10.33 -14.02 16.57
N THR A 33 -9.61 -12.89 16.62
CA THR A 33 -9.32 -12.15 17.89
C THR A 33 -9.94 -10.76 17.94
N TYR A 34 -10.44 -10.25 16.82
CA TYR A 34 -10.97 -8.90 16.69
C TYR A 34 -12.46 -8.89 16.35
N LYS A 35 -13.24 -8.11 17.08
CA LYS A 35 -14.65 -7.89 16.78
C LYS A 35 -14.82 -6.67 15.88
N ASP A 36 -15.00 -6.90 14.58
CA ASP A 36 -15.14 -5.88 13.54
C ASP A 36 -16.52 -5.20 13.56
N LYS A 37 -16.84 -4.60 14.71
CA LYS A 37 -18.12 -3.92 14.91
C LYS A 37 -17.99 -2.84 16.00
N MET A 38 -17.68 -1.64 15.60
CA MET A 38 -17.69 -0.43 16.42
C MET A 38 -18.81 0.50 15.91
N SER A 39 -19.17 1.51 16.71
CA SER A 39 -19.93 2.65 16.16
C SER A 39 -19.07 3.40 15.12
N ASP A 40 -19.71 4.02 14.14
CA ASP A 40 -18.97 4.80 13.13
C ASP A 40 -18.06 5.85 13.75
N SER A 41 -18.53 6.52 14.80
CA SER A 41 -17.76 7.56 15.50
C SER A 41 -16.49 6.99 16.16
N GLU A 42 -16.59 5.88 16.86
CA GLU A 42 -15.44 5.22 17.51
C GLU A 42 -14.44 4.71 16.47
N TYR A 43 -14.95 4.07 15.41
CA TYR A 43 -14.13 3.52 14.34
C TYR A 43 -13.30 4.60 13.64
N PHE A 44 -13.93 5.68 13.14
CA PHE A 44 -13.21 6.74 12.44
C PHE A 44 -12.34 7.59 13.37
N THR A 45 -12.70 7.75 14.64
CA THR A 45 -11.84 8.37 15.65
C THR A 45 -10.58 7.54 15.86
N THR A 46 -10.71 6.22 16.01
CA THR A 46 -9.57 5.31 16.15
C THR A 46 -8.65 5.37 14.92
N LEU A 47 -9.21 5.22 13.71
CA LEU A 47 -8.40 5.29 12.49
C LEU A 47 -7.73 6.66 12.32
N SER A 48 -8.45 7.75 12.60
CA SER A 48 -7.86 9.10 12.49
C SER A 48 -6.73 9.30 13.49
N THR A 49 -6.83 8.77 14.70
CA THR A 49 -5.77 8.83 15.70
C THR A 49 -4.51 8.11 15.22
N ILE A 50 -4.67 6.94 14.58
CA ILE A 50 -3.55 6.16 14.05
C ILE A 50 -2.93 6.89 12.85
N PHE A 51 -3.72 7.19 11.81
CA PHE A 51 -3.21 7.63 10.52
C PHE A 51 -2.86 9.14 10.43
N SER A 52 -3.20 9.93 11.43
CA SER A 52 -2.80 11.36 11.48
C SER A 52 -1.37 11.60 11.99
N GLN A 53 -0.73 10.59 12.60
CA GLN A 53 0.57 10.75 13.26
C GLN A 53 1.73 10.94 12.26
N THR A 54 1.63 10.31 11.09
CA THR A 54 2.66 10.34 10.03
C THR A 54 1.97 10.42 8.67
N PRO A 55 2.71 10.69 7.57
CA PRO A 55 2.19 10.41 6.23
C PRO A 55 1.63 8.99 6.15
N SER A 56 0.47 8.83 5.51
CA SER A 56 -0.22 7.54 5.50
C SER A 56 -0.87 7.24 4.15
N VAL A 57 -0.95 5.96 3.82
CA VAL A 57 -1.71 5.42 2.69
C VAL A 57 -2.75 4.46 3.23
N VAL A 58 -4.00 4.79 3.03
CA VAL A 58 -5.12 4.01 3.56
C VAL A 58 -5.96 3.46 2.41
N ILE A 59 -6.20 2.15 2.44
CA ILE A 59 -7.05 1.45 1.48
C ILE A 59 -8.40 1.22 2.13
N HIS A 60 -9.46 1.69 1.50
CA HIS A 60 -10.82 1.51 2.03
C HIS A 60 -11.87 1.71 0.94
N TYR A 61 -13.15 1.50 1.29
CA TYR A 61 -14.26 1.95 0.45
C TYR A 61 -14.29 3.48 0.37
N PRO A 62 -14.68 4.06 -0.78
CA PRO A 62 -14.67 5.52 -0.98
C PRO A 62 -15.42 6.29 0.11
N GLU A 63 -16.60 5.80 0.49
CA GLU A 63 -17.46 6.45 1.50
C GLU A 63 -16.75 6.53 2.87
N SER A 64 -15.98 5.50 3.20
CA SER A 64 -15.21 5.46 4.45
C SER A 64 -14.00 6.38 4.41
N LEU A 65 -13.35 6.53 3.24
CA LEU A 65 -12.24 7.49 3.09
C LEU A 65 -12.72 8.94 3.21
N TYR A 66 -13.92 9.26 2.74
CA TYR A 66 -14.51 10.59 2.97
C TYR A 66 -14.74 10.88 4.45
N LYS A 67 -15.30 9.90 5.18
CA LYS A 67 -15.47 10.01 6.64
C LYS A 67 -14.12 10.11 7.37
N LEU A 68 -13.15 9.28 6.99
CA LEU A 68 -11.80 9.35 7.56
C LEU A 68 -11.14 10.71 7.32
N SER A 69 -11.20 11.24 6.08
CA SER A 69 -10.68 12.57 5.75
C SER A 69 -11.31 13.66 6.62
N TYR A 70 -12.62 13.57 6.87
CA TYR A 70 -13.34 14.50 7.74
C TYR A 70 -12.83 14.41 9.20
N HIS A 71 -12.66 13.19 9.74
CA HIS A 71 -12.14 12.98 11.10
C HIS A 71 -10.67 13.40 11.25
N MET A 72 -9.84 13.14 10.24
CA MET A 72 -8.43 13.59 10.20
C MET A 72 -8.29 15.11 9.97
N LYS A 73 -9.37 15.78 9.53
CA LYS A 73 -9.33 17.18 9.06
C LYS A 73 -8.26 17.40 7.99
N LYS A 74 -8.09 16.40 7.11
CA LYS A 74 -7.03 16.38 6.09
C LYS A 74 -7.56 15.71 4.82
N PHE A 75 -7.29 16.34 3.67
CA PHE A 75 -7.54 15.74 2.37
C PHE A 75 -6.34 14.92 1.90
N PRO A 76 -6.55 13.85 1.13
CA PRO A 76 -5.44 13.13 0.52
C PRO A 76 -4.80 13.94 -0.61
N GLU A 77 -3.48 13.83 -0.76
CA GLU A 77 -2.70 14.41 -1.86
C GLU A 77 -3.04 13.74 -3.20
N LYS A 78 -3.39 12.46 -3.14
CA LYS A 78 -3.81 11.65 -4.28
C LYS A 78 -4.74 10.54 -3.83
N VAL A 79 -5.69 10.18 -4.71
CA VAL A 79 -6.50 8.97 -4.60
C VAL A 79 -6.32 8.15 -5.86
N CYS A 80 -6.14 6.83 -5.69
CA CYS A 80 -6.14 5.83 -6.75
C CYS A 80 -7.29 4.88 -6.54
N SER A 81 -7.76 4.20 -7.61
CA SER A 81 -8.83 3.22 -7.51
C SER A 81 -8.35 1.82 -7.86
N TRP A 82 -8.55 0.87 -6.95
CA TRP A 82 -8.41 -0.54 -7.22
C TRP A 82 -9.78 -1.14 -7.52
N VAL A 83 -9.98 -1.57 -8.78
CA VAL A 83 -11.22 -2.18 -9.26
C VAL A 83 -11.06 -3.70 -9.41
N TYR A 84 -12.13 -4.44 -9.16
CA TYR A 84 -12.15 -5.89 -9.23
C TYR A 84 -13.56 -6.43 -9.54
N ASN A 85 -13.62 -7.62 -10.14
CA ASN A 85 -14.89 -8.28 -10.38
C ASN A 85 -15.42 -8.91 -9.09
N SER A 86 -16.63 -8.52 -8.70
CA SER A 86 -17.36 -9.06 -7.55
C SER A 86 -18.85 -9.19 -7.87
N ASN A 87 -19.50 -10.16 -7.25
CA ASN A 87 -20.96 -10.30 -7.30
C ASN A 87 -21.70 -9.38 -6.31
N THR A 88 -20.97 -8.48 -5.67
CA THR A 88 -21.54 -7.48 -4.75
C THR A 88 -21.57 -6.10 -5.41
N PRO A 89 -22.38 -5.14 -4.92
CA PRO A 89 -22.37 -3.76 -5.40
C PRO A 89 -21.04 -3.04 -5.21
N LYS A 90 -20.18 -3.51 -4.32
CA LYS A 90 -18.87 -2.92 -4.04
C LYS A 90 -17.81 -3.60 -4.88
N GLN A 91 -17.42 -2.97 -5.99
CA GLN A 91 -16.49 -3.51 -6.98
C GLN A 91 -15.18 -2.72 -7.07
N HIS A 92 -14.93 -1.81 -6.13
CA HIS A 92 -13.66 -1.12 -6.01
C HIS A 92 -13.39 -0.70 -4.56
N ARG A 93 -12.14 -0.42 -4.31
CA ARG A 93 -11.61 0.27 -3.14
C ARG A 93 -10.72 1.40 -3.60
N ASP A 94 -10.69 2.47 -2.87
CA ASP A 94 -9.78 3.56 -3.13
C ASP A 94 -8.57 3.50 -2.20
N ILE A 95 -7.47 4.02 -2.71
CA ILE A 95 -6.19 4.14 -2.03
C ILE A 95 -5.90 5.62 -1.87
N ALA A 96 -6.01 6.13 -0.66
CA ALA A 96 -5.83 7.54 -0.34
C ALA A 96 -4.44 7.80 0.27
N TYR A 97 -3.68 8.70 -0.33
CA TYR A 97 -2.34 9.11 0.09
C TYR A 97 -2.43 10.43 0.87
N PHE A 98 -2.19 10.39 2.18
CA PHE A 98 -2.25 11.55 3.07
C PHE A 98 -0.84 12.00 3.45
N GLY A 99 -0.47 13.25 3.12
CA GLY A 99 0.83 13.83 3.45
C GLY A 99 2.02 13.21 2.74
N VAL A 100 1.77 12.41 1.71
CA VAL A 100 2.77 11.86 0.80
C VAL A 100 2.25 11.91 -0.63
N VAL A 101 3.07 12.43 -1.54
CA VAL A 101 2.77 12.47 -2.97
C VAL A 101 3.39 11.24 -3.64
N PRO A 102 2.59 10.34 -4.24
CA PRO A 102 3.11 9.16 -4.93
C PRO A 102 3.79 9.54 -6.26
N ASP A 103 4.94 8.91 -6.56
CA ASP A 103 5.63 9.06 -7.85
C ASP A 103 5.35 7.86 -8.76
N PHE A 104 4.37 8.01 -9.64
CA PHE A 104 3.96 6.99 -10.60
C PHE A 104 5.03 6.64 -11.67
N ASN A 105 6.11 7.43 -11.78
CA ASN A 105 7.19 7.12 -12.69
C ASN A 105 8.13 6.01 -12.16
N GLN A 106 8.08 5.72 -10.87
CA GLN A 106 8.87 4.66 -10.24
C GLN A 106 8.40 3.26 -10.61
N VAL A 107 7.12 3.09 -10.98
CA VAL A 107 6.54 1.80 -11.37
C VAL A 107 6.24 1.79 -12.86
N ARG A 108 6.65 0.71 -13.53
CA ARG A 108 6.41 0.51 -14.96
C ARG A 108 5.34 -0.55 -15.17
N GLN A 109 4.47 -0.31 -16.15
CA GLN A 109 3.45 -1.26 -16.59
C GLN A 109 3.54 -1.44 -18.11
N PRO A 110 3.04 -2.57 -18.64
CA PRO A 110 3.00 -2.78 -20.08
C PRO A 110 2.31 -1.63 -20.80
N TYR A 111 2.81 -1.26 -21.97
CA TYR A 111 2.10 -0.29 -22.80
C TYR A 111 0.74 -0.86 -23.25
N LYS A 112 -0.31 -0.05 -23.16
CA LYS A 112 -1.67 -0.43 -23.57
C LYS A 112 -1.76 -0.78 -25.08
N ASN A 113 -0.97 -0.08 -25.90
CA ASN A 113 -0.90 -0.33 -27.35
C ASN A 113 0.56 -0.50 -27.78
N PRO A 114 1.18 -1.69 -27.56
CA PRO A 114 2.59 -1.92 -27.88
C PRO A 114 2.90 -1.87 -29.39
N ASN A 115 1.89 -1.98 -30.26
CA ASN A 115 2.05 -1.93 -31.72
C ASN A 115 2.04 -0.51 -32.30
N ASP A 116 1.77 0.52 -31.51
CA ASP A 116 1.89 1.92 -31.93
C ASP A 116 3.36 2.22 -32.29
N LYS A 117 3.59 2.86 -33.45
CA LYS A 117 4.95 3.13 -33.98
C LYS A 117 5.81 3.92 -32.98
N ARG A 118 5.23 4.92 -32.29
CA ARG A 118 5.95 5.73 -31.28
C ARG A 118 6.30 4.90 -30.04
N ILE A 119 5.41 3.95 -29.66
CA ILE A 119 5.66 3.04 -28.54
C ILE A 119 6.75 2.04 -28.90
N GLN A 120 6.72 1.48 -30.11
CA GLN A 120 7.79 0.59 -30.61
C GLN A 120 9.16 1.28 -30.65
N GLU A 121 9.21 2.55 -31.04
CA GLU A 121 10.44 3.33 -30.99
C GLU A 121 10.95 3.49 -29.55
N ARG A 122 10.06 3.81 -28.58
CA ARG A 122 10.43 3.87 -27.16
C ARG A 122 10.94 2.53 -26.64
N ILE A 123 10.30 1.42 -27.02
CA ILE A 123 10.73 0.07 -26.64
C ILE A 123 12.12 -0.24 -27.21
N ARG A 124 12.35 0.07 -28.51
CA ARG A 124 13.69 -0.08 -29.14
C ARG A 124 14.75 0.76 -28.44
N ASN A 125 14.39 1.94 -27.93
CA ASN A 125 15.25 2.82 -27.15
C ASN A 125 15.36 2.42 -25.66
N GLY A 126 14.98 1.19 -25.28
CA GLY A 126 15.19 0.62 -23.95
C GLY A 126 14.09 0.94 -22.93
N SER A 127 12.93 1.48 -23.35
CA SER A 127 11.83 1.72 -22.42
C SER A 127 11.22 0.42 -21.92
N LYS A 128 11.14 0.25 -20.60
CA LYS A 128 10.56 -0.93 -19.92
C LYS A 128 9.04 -0.89 -19.77
N GLY A 129 8.35 0.13 -20.33
CA GLY A 129 6.90 0.29 -20.22
C GLY A 129 6.46 1.72 -19.94
N GLY A 130 5.15 1.92 -19.87
CA GLY A 130 4.52 3.18 -19.44
C GLY A 130 4.61 3.39 -17.92
N ARG A 131 4.36 4.62 -17.45
CA ARG A 131 4.18 4.88 -16.02
C ARG A 131 2.93 4.17 -15.51
N LEU A 132 2.88 3.85 -14.23
CA LEU A 132 1.69 3.30 -13.59
C LEU A 132 0.50 4.27 -13.73
N TYR A 133 -0.70 3.72 -13.95
CA TYR A 133 -1.95 4.50 -13.90
C TYR A 133 -2.40 4.70 -12.45
N ASP A 134 -3.38 5.56 -12.24
CA ASP A 134 -4.01 5.79 -10.94
C ASP A 134 -5.28 4.94 -10.74
N TRP A 135 -5.48 3.94 -11.57
CA TRP A 135 -6.49 2.90 -11.39
C TRP A 135 -5.93 1.54 -11.80
N TRP A 136 -6.30 0.49 -11.07
CA TRP A 136 -5.77 -0.85 -11.26
C TRP A 136 -6.90 -1.87 -11.27
N ASN A 137 -6.95 -2.71 -12.29
CA ASN A 137 -7.89 -3.82 -12.39
C ASN A 137 -7.17 -5.10 -11.97
N VAL A 138 -7.30 -5.45 -10.69
CA VAL A 138 -6.66 -6.62 -10.09
C VAL A 138 -7.71 -7.40 -9.33
N ASN A 139 -7.91 -8.67 -9.65
CA ASN A 139 -8.89 -9.49 -8.96
C ASN A 139 -8.51 -9.74 -7.50
N GLN A 140 -9.52 -9.82 -6.65
CA GLN A 140 -9.34 -10.21 -5.24
C GLN A 140 -8.79 -11.65 -5.15
N VAL A 141 -8.06 -11.94 -4.07
CA VAL A 141 -7.59 -13.30 -3.78
C VAL A 141 -8.80 -14.14 -3.37
N LYS A 142 -9.22 -15.05 -4.26
CA LYS A 142 -10.35 -15.96 -4.02
C LYS A 142 -9.91 -17.16 -3.16
N ASN A 143 -10.85 -17.81 -2.48
CA ASN A 143 -10.58 -18.96 -1.61
C ASN A 143 -9.93 -20.16 -2.34
N VAL A 144 -10.10 -20.27 -3.65
CA VAL A 144 -9.49 -21.30 -4.51
C VAL A 144 -8.12 -20.89 -5.07
N SER A 145 -7.61 -19.72 -4.76
CA SER A 145 -6.32 -19.25 -5.25
C SER A 145 -5.17 -20.05 -4.60
N LYS A 146 -4.17 -20.45 -5.39
CA LYS A 146 -2.93 -21.10 -4.90
C LYS A 146 -2.14 -20.21 -3.92
N THR A 147 -2.34 -18.90 -3.97
CA THR A 147 -1.66 -17.93 -3.10
C THR A 147 -2.46 -17.58 -1.85
N LYS A 148 -3.66 -18.19 -1.68
CA LYS A 148 -4.53 -17.93 -0.54
C LYS A 148 -3.96 -18.55 0.72
N CYS A 149 -3.77 -17.70 1.74
CA CYS A 149 -3.54 -18.13 3.12
C CYS A 149 -4.87 -18.31 3.85
N LYS A 150 -4.83 -18.79 5.08
CA LYS A 150 -6.04 -18.97 5.93
C LYS A 150 -6.74 -17.64 6.28
N HIS A 151 -6.13 -16.49 6.02
CA HIS A 151 -6.74 -15.19 6.28
C HIS A 151 -7.94 -14.90 5.35
N PRO A 152 -9.09 -14.49 5.87
CA PRO A 152 -10.32 -14.32 5.08
C PRO A 152 -10.23 -13.21 4.03
N CYS A 153 -9.55 -12.12 4.32
CA CYS A 153 -9.49 -10.90 3.50
C CYS A 153 -8.06 -10.60 3.01
N GLN A 154 -7.36 -11.61 2.48
CA GLN A 154 -6.00 -11.41 1.99
C GLN A 154 -5.96 -10.42 0.82
N MET A 155 -5.15 -9.36 0.98
CA MET A 155 -4.89 -8.37 -0.07
C MET A 155 -4.05 -8.98 -1.21
N PRO A 156 -4.33 -8.69 -2.49
CA PRO A 156 -3.46 -9.07 -3.59
C PRO A 156 -2.08 -8.37 -3.49
N VAL A 157 -1.01 -9.15 -3.63
CA VAL A 157 0.37 -8.62 -3.59
C VAL A 157 0.58 -7.57 -4.69
N GLU A 158 0.01 -7.77 -5.88
CA GLU A 158 0.10 -6.84 -7.01
C GLU A 158 -0.42 -5.44 -6.66
N VAL A 159 -1.55 -5.35 -5.94
CA VAL A 159 -2.08 -4.05 -5.47
C VAL A 159 -1.10 -3.38 -4.52
N MET A 160 -0.58 -4.13 -3.54
CA MET A 160 0.36 -3.57 -2.56
C MET A 160 1.72 -3.22 -3.19
N ARG A 161 2.16 -3.93 -4.23
CA ARG A 161 3.35 -3.56 -5.02
C ARG A 161 3.16 -2.20 -5.69
N ASN A 162 1.99 -1.96 -6.27
CA ASN A 162 1.66 -0.66 -6.87
C ASN A 162 1.64 0.45 -5.81
N VAL A 163 1.06 0.17 -4.63
CA VAL A 163 1.01 1.13 -3.51
C VAL A 163 2.43 1.46 -3.02
N VAL A 164 3.22 0.44 -2.70
CA VAL A 164 4.57 0.61 -2.15
C VAL A 164 5.54 1.17 -3.19
N GLY A 165 5.42 0.71 -4.44
CA GLY A 165 6.34 1.04 -5.52
C GLY A 165 6.37 2.51 -5.90
N VAL A 166 5.31 3.27 -5.62
CA VAL A 166 5.24 4.72 -5.88
C VAL A 166 5.65 5.58 -4.68
N LEU A 167 6.01 4.95 -3.54
CA LEU A 167 6.48 5.65 -2.33
C LEU A 167 7.99 5.89 -2.37
N PRO A 168 8.53 6.82 -1.57
CA PRO A 168 9.97 7.08 -1.48
C PRO A 168 10.78 5.80 -1.25
N MET A 169 11.91 5.68 -1.94
CA MET A 169 12.72 4.45 -1.97
C MET A 169 13.51 4.17 -0.69
N ASP A 170 13.59 5.13 0.22
CA ASP A 170 14.33 5.12 1.49
C ASP A 170 13.43 5.20 2.72
N SER A 171 12.12 4.96 2.57
CA SER A 171 11.14 5.09 3.65
C SER A 171 11.09 3.87 4.58
N ILE A 172 10.59 4.09 5.80
CA ILE A 172 10.12 3.04 6.70
C ILE A 172 8.63 2.91 6.51
N ILE A 173 8.18 1.75 6.04
CA ILE A 173 6.77 1.41 5.87
C ILE A 173 6.28 0.71 7.13
N ILE A 174 5.25 1.27 7.77
CA ILE A 174 4.59 0.67 8.93
C ILE A 174 3.19 0.24 8.53
N ASP A 175 2.85 -1.03 8.76
CA ASP A 175 1.48 -1.53 8.61
C ASP A 175 0.93 -1.94 9.99
N PRO A 176 0.05 -1.12 10.59
CA PRO A 176 -0.52 -1.40 11.91
C PRO A 176 -1.59 -2.51 11.90
N PHE A 177 -2.01 -2.99 10.71
CA PHE A 177 -2.99 -4.05 10.53
C PHE A 177 -2.50 -5.03 9.46
N MET A 178 -1.27 -5.56 9.63
CA MET A 178 -0.58 -6.26 8.54
C MET A 178 -1.22 -7.57 8.10
N GLY A 179 -2.11 -8.16 8.90
CA GLY A 179 -2.72 -9.44 8.62
C GLY A 179 -1.68 -10.51 8.28
N THR A 180 -1.76 -11.08 7.09
CA THR A 180 -0.78 -12.06 6.60
C THR A 180 0.46 -11.45 5.91
N GLY A 181 0.78 -10.19 6.18
CA GLY A 181 2.03 -9.54 5.80
C GLY A 181 2.17 -9.17 4.32
N THR A 182 1.08 -8.96 3.59
CA THR A 182 1.13 -8.65 2.15
C THR A 182 1.89 -7.36 1.86
N THR A 183 1.75 -6.34 2.71
CA THR A 183 2.51 -5.08 2.62
C THR A 183 4.01 -5.33 2.70
N GLY A 184 4.45 -6.16 3.64
CA GLY A 184 5.87 -6.50 3.81
C GLY A 184 6.43 -7.30 2.63
N VAL A 185 5.66 -8.26 2.10
CA VAL A 185 6.02 -8.98 0.86
C VAL A 185 6.21 -8.00 -0.29
N ALA A 186 5.30 -7.05 -0.47
CA ALA A 186 5.40 -6.01 -1.49
C ALA A 186 6.64 -5.12 -1.31
N VAL A 187 7.00 -4.76 -0.07
CA VAL A 187 8.23 -4.00 0.23
C VAL A 187 9.47 -4.77 -0.23
N ILE A 188 9.57 -6.07 0.10
CA ILE A 188 10.70 -6.91 -0.29
C ILE A 188 10.83 -7.01 -1.80
N GLU A 189 9.71 -7.29 -2.50
CA GLU A 189 9.69 -7.43 -3.96
C GLU A 189 10.02 -6.12 -4.67
N MET A 190 9.43 -4.99 -4.23
CA MET A 190 9.68 -3.69 -4.84
C MET A 190 11.09 -3.15 -4.55
N ASN A 191 11.65 -3.45 -3.37
CA ASN A 191 13.06 -3.14 -3.10
C ASN A 191 13.99 -3.83 -4.09
N ARG A 192 13.73 -5.11 -4.38
CA ARG A 192 14.51 -5.89 -5.36
C ARG A 192 14.36 -5.35 -6.79
N GLU A 193 13.14 -5.05 -7.19
CA GLU A 193 12.83 -4.58 -8.54
C GLU A 193 13.38 -3.18 -8.82
N GLN A 194 13.30 -2.28 -7.83
CA GLN A 194 13.65 -0.87 -7.97
C GLN A 194 15.06 -0.52 -7.46
N GLY A 195 15.76 -1.44 -6.79
CA GLY A 195 16.99 -1.14 -6.05
C GLY A 195 16.75 -0.22 -4.83
N ALA A 196 15.55 -0.26 -4.27
CA ALA A 196 15.16 0.58 -3.14
C ALA A 196 15.62 -0.02 -1.81
N LYS A 197 15.59 0.80 -0.74
CA LYS A 197 16.04 0.44 0.61
C LYS A 197 14.95 0.65 1.67
N ARG A 198 13.68 0.48 1.27
CA ARG A 198 12.56 0.60 2.22
C ARG A 198 12.69 -0.45 3.32
N LYS A 199 12.40 -0.04 4.55
CA LYS A 199 12.27 -0.94 5.70
C LYS A 199 10.79 -1.24 5.93
N PHE A 200 10.47 -2.36 6.57
CA PHE A 200 9.10 -2.74 6.91
C PHE A 200 8.97 -3.07 8.39
N ILE A 201 7.91 -2.57 9.00
CA ILE A 201 7.46 -2.91 10.35
C ILE A 201 5.97 -3.26 10.24
N GLY A 202 5.62 -4.49 10.58
CA GLY A 202 4.24 -4.95 10.60
C GLY A 202 3.77 -5.23 12.02
N ILE A 203 2.51 -4.89 12.31
CA ILE A 203 1.86 -5.17 13.59
C ILE A 203 0.63 -6.03 13.29
N GLU A 204 0.49 -7.13 14.03
CA GLU A 204 -0.65 -8.05 13.96
C GLU A 204 -1.00 -8.52 15.37
N LEU A 205 -2.29 -8.52 15.68
CA LEU A 205 -2.81 -8.92 16.99
C LEU A 205 -3.03 -10.43 17.08
N ASP A 206 -3.38 -11.07 15.96
CA ASP A 206 -3.64 -12.49 15.88
C ASP A 206 -2.35 -13.26 15.65
N GLU A 207 -1.99 -14.14 16.57
CA GLU A 207 -0.73 -14.91 16.54
C GLU A 207 -0.65 -15.83 15.31
N GLU A 208 -1.75 -16.46 14.88
CA GLU A 208 -1.77 -17.32 13.70
C GLU A 208 -1.49 -16.49 12.44
N TYR A 209 -2.10 -15.31 12.32
CA TYR A 209 -1.84 -14.42 11.17
C TYR A 209 -0.44 -13.84 11.21
N PHE A 210 0.09 -13.52 12.39
CA PHE A 210 1.47 -13.08 12.56
C PHE A 210 2.47 -14.14 12.09
N ASP A 211 2.29 -15.41 12.48
CA ASP A 211 3.16 -16.50 12.07
C ASP A 211 3.09 -16.74 10.55
N ILE A 212 1.91 -16.68 9.95
CA ILE A 212 1.73 -16.74 8.50
C ILE A 212 2.48 -15.58 7.82
N ALA A 213 2.36 -14.36 8.35
CA ALA A 213 3.06 -13.19 7.83
C ALA A 213 4.58 -13.40 7.88
N LYS A 214 5.11 -13.81 9.02
CA LYS A 214 6.54 -14.10 9.22
C LYS A 214 7.06 -15.12 8.20
N GLN A 215 6.35 -16.23 8.02
CA GLN A 215 6.72 -17.26 7.05
C GLN A 215 6.74 -16.70 5.62
N ARG A 216 5.73 -15.96 5.20
CA ARG A 216 5.65 -15.35 3.87
C ARG A 216 6.77 -14.33 3.61
N LEU A 217 7.14 -13.54 4.62
CA LEU A 217 8.26 -12.62 4.52
C LEU A 217 9.59 -13.35 4.32
N ILE A 218 9.85 -14.40 5.10
CA ILE A 218 11.05 -15.26 4.96
C ILE A 218 11.10 -15.88 3.56
N GLU A 219 9.99 -16.46 3.09
CA GLU A 219 9.91 -17.03 1.75
C GLU A 219 10.16 -15.98 0.65
N SER A 220 9.63 -14.75 0.81
CA SER A 220 9.85 -13.68 -0.15
C SER A 220 11.32 -13.23 -0.18
N ILE A 221 12.02 -13.21 0.95
CA ILE A 221 13.45 -12.92 1.03
C ILE A 221 14.24 -14.01 0.29
N ASN A 222 13.94 -15.28 0.56
CA ASN A 222 14.68 -16.43 0.02
C ASN A 222 14.47 -16.64 -1.50
N LYS A 223 13.33 -16.25 -2.06
CA LYS A 223 13.08 -16.30 -3.52
C LYS A 223 14.01 -15.40 -4.35
N GLY A 224 14.80 -14.57 -3.73
CA GLY A 224 15.75 -13.65 -4.37
C GLY A 224 17.21 -14.02 -4.20
N LEU A 225 17.48 -15.09 -3.50
CA LEU A 225 18.80 -15.73 -3.38
C LEU A 225 18.93 -16.84 -4.41
#